data_7f05ad928b7a400e4c81382ac6ad9d4c
#
_entry.id   7f05ad928b7a400e4c81382ac6ad9d4c
#
_cell.length_a   1.000
_cell.length_b   1.000
_cell.length_c   1.000
_cell.angle_alpha   90.00
_cell.angle_beta   90.00
_cell.angle_gamma   90.00
#
_symmetry.space_group_name_H-M   'P 1'
#
loop_
_entity.id
_entity.type
_entity.pdbx_description
1 polymer ?
#
loop_
_entity_poly.entity_id
_entity_poly.type
_entity_poly.pdbx_seq_one_letter_code
_entity_poly.pdbx_strand_id
1 'polypeptide(L)'
;MEVTVTQQSPPPISLIKRFIFILFGLASLLGWNAITSELPFFTFYLKKMDPATSFPFLNYALNIVLQFLMLYNRNLVPLKFRLIGGLISGTIIMIILPITVLNMEMNSTGNVVLTGALILIMGMVNALCSGGFFALVSFFPTNLMIAFSAGQGFSGVMMNIIQYIVLGCVHSGNRKKDLDKTAWIYFGISAGCLFLILILLLFQLQTDFFKYYLKPLNDRLKQEKEEKEKKKKEQENKKGEDKKEEETKENKKEIAVSTERDAQLNIKENKTQTNNDTDKLDNKDANTLSVDKNTPANNGPTPKKRRQISFFEMFKILMDLDILRTYINFISNTLFPKAGVTQSLFKLDKYKTVTILIIYNFTDFFGRYIVLAFKQTKLKTYIIALGRTVLIFLLIFNYYCEIGLKTNLNVTSVLLIIWVFTLGLTHGMGNSLCFGLAPTMVEDDLKLQAGSSMSFFTVFGLFLGSCLGFLTKFILEEIDKKK
;
A
#
# COMPACT_ATOMS: atom_id res chain seq x y z
N MET A 1 47.56 2.46 -1.93
CA MET A 1 46.70 1.76 -2.87
C MET A 1 45.29 2.32 -2.67
N GLU A 2 44.88 3.26 -3.49
CA GLU A 2 43.48 3.72 -3.53
C GLU A 2 42.61 2.59 -4.08
N VAL A 3 41.76 2.08 -3.25
CA VAL A 3 40.70 1.16 -3.68
C VAL A 3 39.68 2.00 -4.46
N THR A 4 39.90 2.11 -5.75
CA THR A 4 38.91 2.63 -6.69
C THR A 4 37.65 1.73 -6.59
N VAL A 5 36.68 2.18 -5.83
CA VAL A 5 35.35 1.57 -5.85
C VAL A 5 34.79 1.78 -7.25
N THR A 6 34.95 0.81 -8.11
CA THR A 6 34.30 0.77 -9.42
C THR A 6 32.81 0.83 -9.24
N GLN A 7 32.26 2.02 -9.43
CA GLN A 7 30.81 2.22 -9.47
C GLN A 7 30.30 1.43 -10.68
N GLN A 8 29.71 0.26 -10.44
CA GLN A 8 29.08 -0.52 -11.49
C GLN A 8 28.04 0.34 -12.21
N SER A 9 28.18 0.49 -13.52
CA SER A 9 27.22 1.19 -14.35
C SER A 9 25.81 0.55 -14.19
N PRO A 10 24.74 1.36 -14.17
CA PRO A 10 23.40 0.82 -14.04
C PRO A 10 23.09 -0.17 -15.17
N PRO A 11 22.51 -1.33 -14.87
CA PRO A 11 22.22 -2.34 -15.87
C PRO A 11 21.17 -1.83 -16.88
N PRO A 12 21.30 -2.18 -18.18
CA PRO A 12 20.42 -1.67 -19.24
C PRO A 12 18.97 -2.12 -19.05
N ILE A 13 18.04 -1.21 -19.38
CA ILE A 13 16.60 -1.46 -19.31
C ILE A 13 16.14 -2.03 -20.64
N SER A 14 15.90 -3.33 -20.71
CA SER A 14 15.33 -4.01 -21.87
C SER A 14 13.81 -3.86 -21.95
N LEU A 15 13.21 -4.12 -23.12
CA LEU A 15 11.76 -4.20 -23.30
C LEU A 15 11.13 -5.26 -22.40
N ILE A 16 11.81 -6.40 -22.19
CA ILE A 16 11.36 -7.47 -21.29
C ILE A 16 11.21 -6.94 -19.86
N LYS A 17 12.17 -6.13 -19.39
CA LYS A 17 12.07 -5.52 -18.05
C LYS A 17 10.87 -4.59 -17.94
N ARG A 18 10.60 -3.76 -18.94
CA ARG A 18 9.39 -2.91 -18.97
C ARG A 18 8.12 -3.75 -18.91
N PHE A 19 8.06 -4.85 -19.69
CA PHE A 19 6.91 -5.75 -19.68
C PHE A 19 6.69 -6.43 -18.32
N ILE A 20 7.75 -6.85 -17.63
CA ILE A 20 7.66 -7.39 -16.27
C ILE A 20 7.06 -6.37 -15.30
N PHE A 21 7.46 -5.10 -15.40
CA PHE A 21 6.89 -4.05 -14.56
C PHE A 21 5.42 -3.74 -14.90
N ILE A 22 5.01 -3.86 -16.16
CA ILE A 22 3.59 -3.83 -16.55
C ILE A 22 2.82 -4.96 -15.87
N LEU A 23 3.35 -6.20 -15.85
CA LEU A 23 2.72 -7.34 -15.18
C LEU A 23 2.61 -7.13 -13.65
N PHE A 24 3.60 -6.53 -13.02
CA PHE A 24 3.51 -6.18 -11.60
C PHE A 24 2.44 -5.11 -11.33
N GLY A 25 2.34 -4.12 -12.22
CA GLY A 25 1.26 -3.14 -12.18
C GLY A 25 -0.11 -3.77 -12.32
N LEU A 26 -0.25 -4.68 -13.29
CA LEU A 26 -1.46 -5.46 -13.51
C LEU A 26 -1.87 -6.20 -12.22
N ALA A 27 -0.95 -6.95 -11.59
CA ALA A 27 -1.26 -7.69 -10.37
C ALA A 27 -1.72 -6.82 -9.22
N SER A 28 -1.20 -5.59 -9.12
CA SER A 28 -1.50 -4.69 -8.01
C SER A 28 -2.96 -4.23 -7.93
N LEU A 29 -3.71 -4.25 -9.05
CA LEU A 29 -5.11 -3.87 -9.13
C LEU A 29 -6.03 -4.96 -9.69
N LEU A 30 -5.49 -6.08 -10.14
CA LEU A 30 -6.24 -7.12 -10.84
C LEU A 30 -7.42 -7.65 -10.02
N GLY A 31 -7.19 -7.96 -8.74
CA GLY A 31 -8.24 -8.48 -7.87
C GLY A 31 -9.41 -7.50 -7.69
N TRP A 32 -9.12 -6.21 -7.51
CA TRP A 32 -10.15 -5.19 -7.42
C TRP A 32 -10.90 -5.00 -8.75
N ASN A 33 -10.19 -4.97 -9.87
CA ASN A 33 -10.82 -4.83 -11.19
C ASN A 33 -11.68 -6.04 -11.54
N ALA A 34 -11.30 -7.25 -11.12
CA ALA A 34 -12.14 -8.44 -11.27
C ALA A 34 -13.46 -8.30 -10.49
N ILE A 35 -13.41 -7.87 -9.23
CA ILE A 35 -14.61 -7.66 -8.41
C ILE A 35 -15.53 -6.59 -9.02
N THR A 36 -14.96 -5.47 -9.46
CA THR A 36 -15.75 -4.37 -10.04
C THR A 36 -16.33 -4.71 -11.41
N SER A 37 -15.65 -5.51 -12.20
CA SER A 37 -16.19 -6.00 -13.47
C SER A 37 -17.37 -6.94 -13.26
N GLU A 38 -17.40 -7.72 -12.18
CA GLU A 38 -18.47 -8.65 -11.84
C GLU A 38 -19.56 -8.06 -10.93
N LEU A 39 -19.68 -6.75 -10.84
CA LEU A 39 -20.79 -6.09 -10.12
C LEU A 39 -22.19 -6.61 -10.52
N PRO A 40 -22.51 -6.93 -11.79
CA PRO A 40 -23.80 -7.53 -12.15
C PRO A 40 -24.10 -8.85 -11.43
N PHE A 41 -23.09 -9.71 -11.24
CA PHE A 41 -23.20 -10.95 -10.47
C PHE A 41 -23.52 -10.65 -8.99
N PHE A 42 -22.74 -9.79 -8.36
CA PHE A 42 -22.98 -9.43 -6.95
C PHE A 42 -24.33 -8.73 -6.75
N THR A 43 -24.72 -7.83 -7.64
CA THR A 43 -26.02 -7.14 -7.58
C THR A 43 -27.19 -8.14 -7.70
N PHE A 44 -27.04 -9.20 -8.46
CA PHE A 44 -28.04 -10.25 -8.58
C PHE A 44 -28.20 -11.05 -7.29
N TYR A 45 -27.07 -11.43 -6.64
CA TYR A 45 -27.07 -12.25 -5.43
C TYR A 45 -27.25 -11.47 -4.13
N LEU A 46 -26.88 -10.17 -4.08
CA LEU A 46 -26.77 -9.34 -2.87
C LEU A 46 -27.57 -8.03 -3.02
N LYS A 47 -28.81 -8.09 -3.48
CA LYS A 47 -29.64 -6.90 -3.73
C LYS A 47 -29.76 -5.96 -2.52
N LYS A 48 -29.78 -6.50 -1.29
CA LYS A 48 -29.89 -5.70 -0.06
C LYS A 48 -28.67 -4.84 0.24
N MET A 49 -27.51 -5.19 -0.28
CA MET A 49 -26.24 -4.52 0.04
C MET A 49 -25.90 -3.36 -0.91
N ASP A 50 -26.46 -3.31 -2.12
CA ASP A 50 -26.04 -2.43 -3.20
C ASP A 50 -24.51 -2.48 -3.42
N PRO A 51 -23.98 -3.53 -4.07
CA PRO A 51 -22.55 -3.76 -4.21
C PRO A 51 -21.81 -2.60 -4.91
N ALA A 52 -22.46 -1.90 -5.84
CA ALA A 52 -21.85 -0.80 -6.56
C ALA A 52 -21.40 0.36 -5.66
N THR A 53 -22.12 0.60 -4.56
CA THR A 53 -21.80 1.65 -3.59
C THR A 53 -21.04 1.10 -2.38
N SER A 54 -21.45 -0.07 -1.87
CA SER A 54 -20.91 -0.63 -0.62
C SER A 54 -19.50 -1.21 -0.80
N PHE A 55 -19.22 -1.89 -1.93
CA PHE A 55 -17.93 -2.54 -2.13
C PHE A 55 -16.74 -1.56 -2.20
N PRO A 56 -16.81 -0.44 -2.94
CA PRO A 56 -15.75 0.54 -2.90
C PRO A 56 -15.49 1.09 -1.49
N PHE A 57 -16.57 1.43 -0.77
CA PHE A 57 -16.46 1.94 0.60
C PHE A 57 -15.77 0.93 1.52
N LEU A 58 -16.24 -0.34 1.56
CA LEU A 58 -15.66 -1.40 2.39
C LEU A 58 -14.20 -1.69 2.02
N ASN A 59 -13.90 -1.80 0.72
CA ASN A 59 -12.55 -2.06 0.26
C ASN A 59 -11.57 -0.94 0.64
N TYR A 60 -11.94 0.32 0.45
CA TYR A 60 -11.04 1.43 0.76
C TYR A 60 -10.94 1.74 2.26
N ALA A 61 -11.95 1.42 3.07
CA ALA A 61 -11.94 1.68 4.51
C ALA A 61 -10.77 0.99 5.23
N LEU A 62 -10.61 -0.33 5.08
CA LEU A 62 -9.48 -1.04 5.69
C LEU A 62 -8.17 -0.85 4.93
N ASN A 63 -8.25 -0.63 3.62
CA ASN A 63 -7.06 -0.36 2.82
C ASN A 63 -6.33 0.90 3.32
N ILE A 64 -7.06 2.00 3.54
CA ILE A 64 -6.45 3.26 4.02
C ILE A 64 -5.86 3.12 5.42
N VAL A 65 -6.55 2.43 6.33
CA VAL A 65 -6.06 2.20 7.69
C VAL A 65 -4.75 1.43 7.66
N LEU A 66 -4.68 0.33 6.93
CA LEU A 66 -3.48 -0.48 6.87
C LEU A 66 -2.32 0.23 6.15
N GLN A 67 -2.60 0.97 5.07
CA GLN A 67 -1.57 1.76 4.39
C GLN A 67 -1.03 2.89 5.27
N PHE A 68 -1.90 3.57 6.03
CA PHE A 68 -1.47 4.57 7.00
C PHE A 68 -0.56 3.96 8.08
N LEU A 69 -0.96 2.83 8.67
CA LEU A 69 -0.15 2.13 9.67
C LEU A 69 1.23 1.70 9.11
N MET A 70 1.27 1.22 7.87
CA MET A 70 2.53 0.84 7.21
C MET A 70 3.40 2.05 6.84
N LEU A 71 2.81 3.21 6.59
CA LEU A 71 3.52 4.45 6.31
C LEU A 71 4.05 5.09 7.60
N TYR A 72 3.25 5.05 8.67
CA TYR A 72 3.62 5.54 10.00
C TYR A 72 4.70 4.65 10.64
N ASN A 73 4.51 3.34 10.62
CA ASN A 73 5.46 2.37 11.14
C ASN A 73 6.02 1.50 9.99
N ARG A 74 7.19 1.89 9.47
CA ARG A 74 7.84 1.22 8.33
C ARG A 74 8.18 -0.26 8.59
N ASN A 75 8.41 -0.61 9.85
CA ASN A 75 8.82 -1.95 10.26
C ASN A 75 7.61 -2.85 10.58
N LEU A 76 6.38 -2.32 10.50
CA LEU A 76 5.17 -3.06 10.81
C LEU A 76 5.05 -4.32 9.95
N VAL A 77 5.25 -4.17 8.64
CA VAL A 77 5.19 -5.29 7.70
C VAL A 77 6.38 -5.21 6.74
N PRO A 78 7.29 -6.20 6.73
CA PRO A 78 8.42 -6.25 5.81
C PRO A 78 7.99 -6.24 4.34
N LEU A 79 8.77 -5.58 3.47
CA LEU A 79 8.41 -5.44 2.04
C LEU A 79 8.16 -6.79 1.34
N LYS A 80 8.99 -7.80 1.61
CA LYS A 80 8.80 -9.15 1.04
C LYS A 80 7.47 -9.76 1.46
N PHE A 81 7.08 -9.60 2.73
CA PHE A 81 5.78 -10.09 3.21
C PHE A 81 4.61 -9.34 2.57
N ARG A 82 4.71 -8.02 2.37
CA ARG A 82 3.69 -7.24 1.66
C ARG A 82 3.44 -7.80 0.26
N LEU A 83 4.50 -8.05 -0.48
CA LEU A 83 4.43 -8.52 -1.87
C LEU A 83 3.92 -9.97 -1.96
N ILE A 84 4.60 -10.89 -1.29
CA ILE A 84 4.29 -12.33 -1.37
C ILE A 84 2.97 -12.62 -0.67
N GLY A 85 2.79 -12.12 0.55
CA GLY A 85 1.55 -12.30 1.32
C GLY A 85 0.35 -11.66 0.62
N GLY A 86 0.51 -10.46 0.03
CA GLY A 86 -0.53 -9.79 -0.74
C GLY A 86 -0.98 -10.61 -1.96
N LEU A 87 -0.03 -11.15 -2.74
CA LEU A 87 -0.36 -11.97 -3.91
C LEU A 87 -1.00 -13.32 -3.53
N ILE A 88 -0.49 -14.00 -2.51
CA ILE A 88 -1.07 -15.27 -2.02
C ILE A 88 -2.48 -15.03 -1.51
N SER A 89 -2.67 -14.06 -0.60
CA SER A 89 -3.99 -13.77 -0.03
C SER A 89 -4.97 -13.29 -1.10
N GLY A 90 -4.51 -12.50 -2.07
CA GLY A 90 -5.31 -12.08 -3.22
C GLY A 90 -5.78 -13.27 -4.06
N THR A 91 -4.90 -14.22 -4.36
CA THR A 91 -5.24 -15.45 -5.08
C THR A 91 -6.29 -16.27 -4.32
N ILE A 92 -6.10 -16.42 -3.00
CA ILE A 92 -7.04 -17.17 -2.14
C ILE A 92 -8.42 -16.51 -2.13
N ILE A 93 -8.50 -15.18 -1.97
CA ILE A 93 -9.77 -14.44 -1.95
C ILE A 93 -10.49 -14.55 -3.30
N MET A 94 -9.77 -14.50 -4.43
CA MET A 94 -10.38 -14.68 -5.75
C MET A 94 -11.04 -16.06 -5.91
N ILE A 95 -10.58 -17.07 -5.21
CA ILE A 95 -11.19 -18.41 -5.20
C ILE A 95 -12.36 -18.48 -4.22
N ILE A 96 -12.19 -17.96 -3.00
CA ILE A 96 -13.20 -18.09 -1.93
C ILE A 96 -14.43 -17.22 -2.22
N LEU A 97 -14.27 -16.05 -2.81
CA LEU A 97 -15.35 -15.09 -3.00
C LEU A 97 -16.53 -15.64 -3.83
N PRO A 98 -16.33 -16.19 -5.05
CA PRO A 98 -17.41 -16.78 -5.82
C PRO A 98 -18.01 -18.02 -5.11
N ILE A 99 -17.18 -18.85 -4.46
CA ILE A 99 -17.63 -20.02 -3.70
C ILE A 99 -18.63 -19.59 -2.61
N THR A 100 -18.29 -18.55 -1.86
CA THR A 100 -19.14 -18.02 -0.78
C THR A 100 -20.49 -17.53 -1.32
N VAL A 101 -20.47 -16.70 -2.35
CA VAL A 101 -21.68 -16.10 -2.91
C VAL A 101 -22.61 -17.14 -3.52
N LEU A 102 -22.07 -18.16 -4.18
CA LEU A 102 -22.84 -19.21 -4.89
C LEU A 102 -23.42 -20.27 -3.95
N ASN A 103 -22.74 -20.61 -2.86
CA ASN A 103 -23.18 -21.66 -1.92
C ASN A 103 -24.11 -21.16 -0.82
N MET A 104 -24.30 -19.85 -0.69
CA MET A 104 -25.21 -19.27 0.28
C MET A 104 -26.54 -18.84 -0.38
N GLU A 105 -27.62 -18.82 0.40
CA GLU A 105 -28.92 -18.35 -0.07
C GLU A 105 -28.85 -16.90 -0.57
N MET A 106 -29.52 -16.64 -1.70
CA MET A 106 -29.61 -15.29 -2.28
C MET A 106 -30.22 -14.31 -1.26
N ASN A 107 -29.62 -13.14 -1.13
CA ASN A 107 -30.06 -12.09 -0.20
C ASN A 107 -30.18 -12.49 1.26
N SER A 108 -29.65 -13.65 1.69
CA SER A 108 -29.58 -13.98 3.11
C SER A 108 -28.66 -13.00 3.83
N THR A 109 -28.95 -12.70 5.09
CA THR A 109 -28.12 -11.83 5.92
C THR A 109 -26.70 -12.41 6.05
N GLY A 110 -26.57 -13.74 6.15
CA GLY A 110 -25.29 -14.45 6.20
C GLY A 110 -24.44 -14.20 4.94
N ASN A 111 -25.05 -14.30 3.74
CA ASN A 111 -24.34 -14.04 2.48
C ASN A 111 -23.85 -12.58 2.38
N VAL A 112 -24.70 -11.62 2.75
CA VAL A 112 -24.38 -10.19 2.76
C VAL A 112 -23.22 -9.89 3.72
N VAL A 113 -23.29 -10.39 4.96
CA VAL A 113 -22.27 -10.16 5.99
C VAL A 113 -20.95 -10.81 5.61
N LEU A 114 -20.95 -12.08 5.19
CA LEU A 114 -19.74 -12.81 4.87
C LEU A 114 -19.05 -12.25 3.61
N THR A 115 -19.82 -11.94 2.56
CA THR A 115 -19.28 -11.29 1.37
C THR A 115 -18.73 -9.90 1.71
N GLY A 116 -19.43 -9.10 2.51
CA GLY A 116 -18.96 -7.81 3.00
C GLY A 116 -17.64 -7.92 3.77
N ALA A 117 -17.51 -8.93 4.63
CA ALA A 117 -16.26 -9.20 5.35
C ALA A 117 -15.12 -9.59 4.41
N LEU A 118 -15.38 -10.41 3.37
CA LEU A 118 -14.38 -10.76 2.36
C LEU A 118 -13.93 -9.53 1.56
N ILE A 119 -14.84 -8.61 1.21
CA ILE A 119 -14.48 -7.34 0.54
C ILE A 119 -13.65 -6.43 1.46
N LEU A 120 -13.96 -6.37 2.75
CA LEU A 120 -13.14 -5.69 3.77
C LEU A 120 -11.72 -6.28 3.83
N ILE A 121 -11.59 -7.60 3.90
CA ILE A 121 -10.30 -8.30 3.90
C ILE A 121 -9.57 -8.06 2.57
N MET A 122 -10.28 -8.03 1.45
CA MET A 122 -9.69 -7.68 0.15
C MET A 122 -9.08 -6.27 0.17
N GLY A 123 -9.68 -5.32 0.90
CA GLY A 123 -9.09 -4.00 1.13
C GLY A 123 -7.72 -4.08 1.83
N MET A 124 -7.57 -4.93 2.85
CA MET A 124 -6.27 -5.17 3.50
C MET A 124 -5.26 -5.82 2.54
N VAL A 125 -5.69 -6.79 1.75
CA VAL A 125 -4.85 -7.46 0.75
C VAL A 125 -4.38 -6.47 -0.31
N ASN A 126 -5.26 -5.59 -0.78
CA ASN A 126 -4.92 -4.51 -1.70
C ASN A 126 -3.90 -3.54 -1.10
N ALA A 127 -4.00 -3.22 0.20
CA ALA A 127 -3.01 -2.41 0.90
C ALA A 127 -1.62 -3.06 0.90
N LEU A 128 -1.55 -4.36 1.17
CA LEU A 128 -0.29 -5.11 1.17
C LEU A 128 0.28 -5.20 -0.25
N CYS A 129 -0.50 -5.63 -1.21
CA CYS A 129 -0.07 -5.89 -2.58
C CYS A 129 0.30 -4.58 -3.29
N SER A 130 -0.65 -3.66 -3.44
CA SER A 130 -0.45 -2.38 -4.13
C SER A 130 0.58 -1.52 -3.42
N GLY A 131 0.45 -1.31 -2.09
CA GLY A 131 1.42 -0.58 -1.30
C GLY A 131 2.82 -1.20 -1.32
N GLY A 132 2.91 -2.54 -1.34
CA GLY A 132 4.17 -3.27 -1.49
C GLY A 132 4.82 -3.03 -2.85
N PHE A 133 4.06 -3.11 -3.93
CA PHE A 133 4.59 -2.84 -5.29
C PHE A 133 4.98 -1.38 -5.49
N PHE A 134 4.20 -0.41 -5.01
CA PHE A 134 4.59 1.01 -5.06
C PHE A 134 5.92 1.24 -4.33
N ALA A 135 6.08 0.65 -3.16
CA ALA A 135 7.30 0.73 -2.39
C ALA A 135 8.49 0.03 -3.08
N LEU A 136 8.28 -1.14 -3.69
CA LEU A 136 9.30 -1.86 -4.46
C LEU A 136 9.77 -1.04 -5.66
N VAL A 137 8.81 -0.58 -6.47
CA VAL A 137 9.10 0.03 -7.78
C VAL A 137 9.75 1.41 -7.62
N SER A 138 9.59 2.09 -6.48
CA SER A 138 10.23 3.38 -6.19
C SER A 138 11.77 3.33 -6.16
N PHE A 139 12.38 2.15 -6.04
CA PHE A 139 13.84 1.99 -6.15
C PHE A 139 14.35 1.98 -7.59
N PHE A 140 13.47 1.81 -8.56
CA PHE A 140 13.82 1.64 -9.96
C PHE A 140 13.71 2.96 -10.73
N PRO A 141 14.35 3.06 -11.93
CA PRO A 141 14.25 4.24 -12.78
C PRO A 141 12.80 4.59 -13.15
N THR A 142 12.54 5.89 -13.32
CA THR A 142 11.21 6.44 -13.58
C THR A 142 10.48 5.76 -14.76
N ASN A 143 11.20 5.36 -15.81
CA ASN A 143 10.60 4.65 -16.95
C ASN A 143 9.95 3.31 -16.56
N LEU A 144 10.54 2.60 -15.57
CA LEU A 144 9.97 1.35 -15.04
C LEU A 144 8.80 1.62 -14.10
N MET A 145 8.86 2.72 -13.35
CA MET A 145 7.75 3.15 -12.50
C MET A 145 6.52 3.52 -13.33
N ILE A 146 6.72 4.20 -14.45
CA ILE A 146 5.63 4.53 -15.38
C ILE A 146 5.11 3.25 -16.05
N ALA A 147 5.98 2.31 -16.44
CA ALA A 147 5.56 1.00 -16.95
C ALA A 147 4.69 0.24 -15.94
N PHE A 148 5.07 0.25 -14.66
CA PHE A 148 4.25 -0.29 -13.57
C PHE A 148 2.89 0.43 -13.48
N SER A 149 2.90 1.76 -13.49
CA SER A 149 1.66 2.54 -13.47
C SER A 149 0.76 2.23 -14.68
N ALA A 150 1.34 2.06 -15.88
CA ALA A 150 0.60 1.64 -17.08
C ALA A 150 -0.03 0.25 -16.88
N GLY A 151 0.71 -0.68 -16.25
CA GLY A 151 0.19 -2.01 -15.90
C GLY A 151 -1.04 -1.97 -15.00
N GLN A 152 -1.13 -1.00 -14.10
CA GLN A 152 -2.32 -0.78 -13.28
C GLN A 152 -3.55 -0.44 -14.14
N GLY A 153 -3.39 0.45 -15.12
CA GLY A 153 -4.46 0.75 -16.10
C GLY A 153 -4.78 -0.46 -16.99
N PHE A 154 -3.76 -1.19 -17.42
CA PHE A 154 -3.91 -2.38 -18.26
C PHE A 154 -4.75 -3.48 -17.57
N SER A 155 -4.70 -3.61 -16.24
CA SER A 155 -5.53 -4.58 -15.51
C SER A 155 -7.03 -4.36 -15.74
N GLY A 156 -7.47 -3.09 -15.74
CA GLY A 156 -8.87 -2.74 -16.04
C GLY A 156 -9.25 -3.04 -17.50
N VAL A 157 -8.36 -2.70 -18.43
CA VAL A 157 -8.56 -3.00 -19.87
C VAL A 157 -8.72 -4.50 -20.10
N MET A 158 -7.81 -5.30 -19.55
CA MET A 158 -7.82 -6.76 -19.68
C MET A 158 -9.13 -7.34 -19.13
N MET A 159 -9.53 -6.96 -17.93
CA MET A 159 -10.75 -7.48 -17.31
C MET A 159 -12.01 -7.11 -18.09
N ASN A 160 -12.10 -5.89 -18.61
CA ASN A 160 -13.24 -5.46 -19.39
C ASN A 160 -13.30 -6.11 -20.79
N ILE A 161 -12.16 -6.36 -21.43
CA ILE A 161 -12.12 -7.13 -22.69
C ILE A 161 -12.62 -8.56 -22.44
N ILE A 162 -12.15 -9.21 -21.38
CA ILE A 162 -12.64 -10.53 -20.98
C ILE A 162 -14.15 -10.49 -20.75
N GLN A 163 -14.66 -9.45 -20.06
CA GLN A 163 -16.07 -9.27 -19.82
C GLN A 163 -16.87 -9.14 -21.12
N TYR A 164 -16.40 -8.35 -22.06
CA TYR A 164 -17.07 -8.17 -23.34
C TYR A 164 -17.17 -9.49 -24.12
N ILE A 165 -16.06 -10.25 -24.16
CA ILE A 165 -16.01 -11.57 -24.81
C ILE A 165 -16.97 -12.55 -24.12
N VAL A 166 -16.94 -12.62 -22.80
CA VAL A 166 -17.77 -13.54 -22.02
C VAL A 166 -19.26 -13.24 -22.18
N LEU A 167 -19.64 -11.95 -22.15
CA LEU A 167 -21.03 -11.51 -22.42
C LEU A 167 -21.51 -11.92 -23.82
N GLY A 168 -20.61 -11.99 -24.81
CA GLY A 168 -20.93 -12.45 -26.15
C GLY A 168 -21.04 -13.98 -26.25
N CYS A 169 -20.19 -14.73 -25.55
CA CYS A 169 -20.08 -16.18 -25.66
C CYS A 169 -20.98 -16.94 -24.67
N VAL A 170 -21.22 -16.39 -23.46
CA VAL A 170 -22.03 -17.06 -22.45
C VAL A 170 -23.49 -16.64 -22.58
N HIS A 171 -24.28 -17.48 -23.21
CA HIS A 171 -25.72 -17.26 -23.38
C HIS A 171 -26.47 -18.56 -23.34
N SER A 172 -26.99 -18.91 -22.15
CA SER A 172 -27.76 -20.16 -21.97
C SER A 172 -29.27 -19.92 -21.93
N GLY A 173 -29.73 -18.69 -22.09
CA GLY A 173 -31.14 -18.32 -21.89
C GLY A 173 -31.58 -18.24 -20.43
N ASN A 174 -30.70 -18.63 -19.49
CA ASN A 174 -30.95 -18.52 -18.05
C ASN A 174 -29.95 -17.56 -17.41
N ARG A 175 -30.43 -16.38 -17.03
CA ARG A 175 -29.62 -15.28 -16.46
C ARG A 175 -28.79 -15.73 -15.26
N LYS A 176 -29.31 -16.58 -14.38
CA LYS A 176 -28.59 -17.08 -13.22
C LYS A 176 -27.38 -17.93 -13.66
N LYS A 177 -27.62 -18.94 -14.51
CA LYS A 177 -26.55 -19.81 -15.02
C LYS A 177 -25.48 -19.04 -15.78
N ASP A 178 -25.88 -17.99 -16.51
CA ASP A 178 -24.93 -17.14 -17.24
C ASP A 178 -24.04 -16.36 -16.27
N LEU A 179 -24.59 -15.75 -15.24
CA LEU A 179 -23.85 -15.02 -14.21
C LEU A 179 -22.91 -15.94 -13.42
N ASP A 180 -23.35 -17.15 -13.06
CA ASP A 180 -22.52 -18.13 -12.34
C ASP A 180 -21.30 -18.55 -13.17
N LYS A 181 -21.49 -18.87 -14.45
CA LYS A 181 -20.41 -19.21 -15.36
C LYS A 181 -19.44 -18.04 -15.57
N THR A 182 -19.98 -16.84 -15.73
CA THR A 182 -19.21 -15.63 -15.89
C THR A 182 -18.32 -15.39 -14.66
N ALA A 183 -18.88 -15.48 -13.48
CA ALA A 183 -18.13 -15.31 -12.22
C ALA A 183 -16.97 -16.32 -12.10
N TRP A 184 -17.20 -17.60 -12.37
CA TRP A 184 -16.12 -18.60 -12.36
C TRP A 184 -15.00 -18.30 -13.34
N ILE A 185 -15.32 -17.85 -14.56
CA ILE A 185 -14.33 -17.47 -15.56
C ILE A 185 -13.49 -16.28 -15.06
N TYR A 186 -14.12 -15.23 -14.56
CA TYR A 186 -13.43 -14.04 -14.10
C TYR A 186 -12.52 -14.26 -12.91
N PHE A 187 -13.08 -14.86 -11.87
CA PHE A 187 -12.33 -15.11 -10.65
C PHE A 187 -11.24 -16.17 -10.88
N GLY A 188 -11.51 -17.18 -11.72
CA GLY A 188 -10.51 -18.18 -12.10
C GLY A 188 -9.33 -17.59 -12.86
N ILE A 189 -9.59 -16.76 -13.87
CA ILE A 189 -8.52 -16.07 -14.64
C ILE A 189 -7.74 -15.14 -13.70
N SER A 190 -8.43 -14.39 -12.85
CA SER A 190 -7.77 -13.47 -11.90
C SER A 190 -6.88 -14.20 -10.92
N ALA A 191 -7.34 -15.29 -10.32
CA ALA A 191 -6.55 -16.13 -9.42
C ALA A 191 -5.33 -16.73 -10.13
N GLY A 192 -5.52 -17.28 -11.33
CA GLY A 192 -4.43 -17.83 -12.16
C GLY A 192 -3.37 -16.77 -12.50
N CYS A 193 -3.78 -15.58 -12.91
CA CYS A 193 -2.85 -14.49 -13.23
C CYS A 193 -2.07 -14.03 -11.98
N LEU A 194 -2.73 -13.86 -10.82
CA LEU A 194 -2.04 -13.49 -9.59
C LEU A 194 -1.01 -14.52 -9.17
N PHE A 195 -1.34 -15.82 -9.30
CA PHE A 195 -0.44 -16.92 -8.99
C PHE A 195 0.78 -16.95 -9.93
N LEU A 196 0.57 -16.77 -11.24
CA LEU A 196 1.67 -16.71 -12.22
C LEU A 196 2.60 -15.52 -11.97
N ILE A 197 2.02 -14.36 -11.59
CA ILE A 197 2.82 -13.17 -11.28
C ILE A 197 3.56 -13.35 -9.95
N LEU A 198 3.03 -14.10 -8.99
CA LEU A 198 3.76 -14.47 -7.77
C LEU A 198 5.03 -15.27 -8.13
N ILE A 199 4.92 -16.28 -9.00
CA ILE A 199 6.07 -17.07 -9.47
C ILE A 199 7.08 -16.15 -10.17
N LEU A 200 6.61 -15.28 -11.07
CA LEU A 200 7.45 -14.31 -11.76
C LEU A 200 8.19 -13.39 -10.79
N LEU A 201 7.49 -12.88 -9.76
CA LEU A 201 8.09 -12.02 -8.73
C LEU A 201 9.21 -12.75 -7.97
N LEU A 202 8.96 -13.98 -7.53
CA LEU A 202 9.95 -14.79 -6.82
C LEU A 202 11.22 -15.01 -7.66
N PHE A 203 11.05 -15.29 -8.95
CA PHE A 203 12.16 -15.39 -9.89
C PHE A 203 12.89 -14.06 -10.07
N GLN A 204 12.17 -12.94 -10.26
CA GLN A 204 12.79 -11.64 -10.49
C GLN A 204 13.59 -11.15 -9.28
N LEU A 205 13.14 -11.39 -8.05
CA LEU A 205 13.86 -11.02 -6.83
C LEU A 205 15.25 -11.67 -6.72
N GLN A 206 15.49 -12.76 -7.45
CA GLN A 206 16.80 -13.44 -7.47
C GLN A 206 17.74 -12.92 -8.57
N THR A 207 17.23 -12.16 -9.54
CA THR A 207 18.03 -11.64 -10.65
C THR A 207 18.99 -10.53 -10.21
N ASP A 208 20.15 -10.42 -10.88
CA ASP A 208 21.16 -9.40 -10.58
C ASP A 208 20.63 -7.98 -10.83
N PHE A 209 19.70 -7.83 -11.79
CA PHE A 209 19.02 -6.57 -12.04
C PHE A 209 18.26 -6.07 -10.79
N PHE A 210 17.48 -6.93 -10.15
CA PHE A 210 16.75 -6.57 -8.93
C PHE A 210 17.71 -6.39 -7.75
N LYS A 211 18.72 -7.23 -7.60
CA LYS A 211 19.74 -7.11 -6.54
C LYS A 211 20.46 -5.77 -6.61
N TYR A 212 20.79 -5.30 -7.83
CA TYR A 212 21.44 -4.01 -8.03
C TYR A 212 20.61 -2.84 -7.49
N TYR A 213 19.34 -2.72 -7.92
CA TYR A 213 18.48 -1.62 -7.50
C TYR A 213 18.00 -1.74 -6.06
N LEU A 214 17.91 -2.95 -5.52
CA LEU A 214 17.53 -3.20 -4.12
C LEU A 214 18.71 -3.23 -3.15
N LYS A 215 19.95 -3.02 -3.63
CA LYS A 215 21.14 -2.98 -2.78
C LYS A 215 20.99 -2.01 -1.59
N PRO A 216 20.53 -0.75 -1.76
CA PRO A 216 20.34 0.17 -0.64
C PRO A 216 19.36 -0.36 0.42
N LEU A 217 18.31 -1.05 0.01
CA LEU A 217 17.35 -1.68 0.91
C LEU A 217 17.96 -2.86 1.65
N ASN A 218 18.69 -3.74 0.94
CA ASN A 218 19.30 -4.92 1.52
C ASN A 218 20.40 -4.55 2.53
N ASP A 219 21.21 -3.55 2.23
CA ASP A 219 22.25 -3.04 3.12
C ASP A 219 21.64 -2.44 4.40
N ARG A 220 20.53 -1.73 4.25
CA ARG A 220 19.75 -1.23 5.39
C ARG A 220 19.22 -2.35 6.27
N LEU A 221 18.61 -3.37 5.68
CA LEU A 221 18.05 -4.50 6.44
C LEU A 221 19.14 -5.29 7.18
N LYS A 222 20.34 -5.39 6.62
CA LYS A 222 21.50 -5.99 7.31
C LYS A 222 21.90 -5.15 8.53
N GLN A 223 22.06 -3.84 8.37
CA GLN A 223 22.41 -2.96 9.48
C GLN A 223 21.37 -2.99 10.61
N GLU A 224 20.07 -2.93 10.27
CA GLU A 224 19.00 -3.02 11.27
C GLU A 224 19.01 -4.36 12.05
N LYS A 225 19.40 -5.46 11.39
CA LYS A 225 19.57 -6.77 12.07
C LYS A 225 20.77 -6.76 13.01
N GLU A 226 21.90 -6.26 12.54
CA GLU A 226 23.12 -6.17 13.35
C GLU A 226 22.93 -5.26 14.58
N GLU A 227 22.24 -4.13 14.44
CA GLU A 227 21.89 -3.27 15.56
C GLU A 227 20.94 -3.93 16.56
N LYS A 228 19.96 -4.68 16.08
CA LYS A 228 19.03 -5.44 16.95
C LYS A 228 19.76 -6.55 17.71
N GLU A 229 20.67 -7.27 17.05
CA GLU A 229 21.49 -8.30 17.69
C GLU A 229 22.44 -7.71 18.73
N LYS A 230 23.07 -6.56 18.44
CA LYS A 230 23.91 -5.85 19.43
C LYS A 230 23.11 -5.43 20.65
N LYS A 231 21.94 -4.80 20.44
CA LYS A 231 21.06 -4.39 21.55
C LYS A 231 20.57 -5.58 22.37
N LYS A 232 20.29 -6.72 21.71
CA LYS A 232 19.88 -7.94 22.42
C LYS A 232 21.02 -8.49 23.28
N LYS A 233 22.23 -8.54 22.77
CA LYS A 233 23.43 -8.95 23.52
C LYS A 233 23.73 -8.00 24.69
N GLU A 234 23.61 -6.69 24.48
CA GLU A 234 23.77 -5.70 25.56
C GLU A 234 22.71 -5.84 26.66
N GLN A 235 21.47 -6.17 26.31
CA GLN A 235 20.40 -6.44 27.28
C GLN A 235 20.61 -7.76 28.02
N GLU A 236 21.09 -8.80 27.33
CA GLU A 236 21.44 -10.09 27.96
C GLU A 236 22.63 -9.95 28.92
N ASN A 237 23.66 -9.16 28.53
CA ASN A 237 24.80 -8.87 29.40
C ASN A 237 24.39 -8.07 30.66
N LYS A 238 23.57 -7.03 30.52
CA LYS A 238 23.02 -6.27 31.65
C LYS A 238 22.22 -7.13 32.61
N LYS A 239 21.35 -7.99 32.07
CA LYS A 239 20.61 -8.96 32.92
C LYS A 239 21.52 -9.98 33.61
N GLY A 240 22.64 -10.32 32.98
CA GLY A 240 23.67 -11.20 33.61
C GLY A 240 24.45 -10.48 34.69
N GLU A 241 24.74 -9.18 34.53
CA GLU A 241 25.39 -8.35 35.56
C GLU A 241 24.45 -8.08 36.72
N ASP A 242 23.18 -7.73 36.48
CA ASP A 242 22.18 -7.52 37.53
C ASP A 242 21.97 -8.80 38.40
N LYS A 243 21.93 -9.99 37.76
CA LYS A 243 21.83 -11.27 38.50
C LYS A 243 23.08 -11.55 39.34
N LYS A 244 24.29 -11.27 38.83
CA LYS A 244 25.52 -11.41 39.58
C LYS A 244 25.62 -10.43 40.77
N GLU A 245 25.10 -9.20 40.59
CA GLU A 245 25.02 -8.24 41.70
C GLU A 245 23.99 -8.67 42.76
N GLU A 246 22.85 -9.25 42.38
CA GLU A 246 21.88 -9.80 43.33
C GLU A 246 22.45 -11.00 44.09
N GLU A 247 23.07 -11.98 43.40
CA GLU A 247 23.76 -13.11 44.07
C GLU A 247 24.88 -12.65 44.99
N THR A 248 25.64 -11.61 44.60
CA THR A 248 26.71 -11.05 45.45
C THR A 248 26.14 -10.33 46.68
N LYS A 249 24.98 -9.69 46.57
CA LYS A 249 24.28 -9.07 47.70
C LYS A 249 23.64 -10.08 48.63
N GLU A 250 23.10 -11.18 48.10
CA GLU A 250 22.58 -12.31 48.87
C GLU A 250 23.72 -13.02 49.64
N ASN A 251 24.82 -13.35 48.98
CA ASN A 251 25.98 -13.93 49.61
C ASN A 251 26.61 -13.03 50.70
N LYS A 252 26.66 -11.68 50.47
CA LYS A 252 27.11 -10.76 51.52
C LYS A 252 26.14 -10.70 52.72
N LYS A 253 24.83 -10.85 52.49
CA LYS A 253 23.85 -10.94 53.58
C LYS A 253 23.98 -12.22 54.36
N GLU A 254 24.18 -13.36 53.69
CA GLU A 254 24.42 -14.65 54.35
C GLU A 254 25.71 -14.63 55.19
N ILE A 255 26.80 -14.07 54.65
CA ILE A 255 28.06 -13.92 55.39
C ILE A 255 27.89 -12.98 56.59
N ALA A 256 27.14 -11.89 56.45
CA ALA A 256 26.85 -10.95 57.55
C ALA A 256 26.03 -11.64 58.68
N VAL A 257 25.01 -12.43 58.29
CA VAL A 257 24.18 -13.19 59.25
C VAL A 257 24.98 -14.31 59.94
N SER A 258 25.89 -14.98 59.25
CA SER A 258 26.78 -15.97 59.84
C SER A 258 27.78 -15.31 60.79
N THR A 259 28.37 -14.20 60.44
CA THR A 259 29.30 -13.41 61.28
C THR A 259 28.62 -12.84 62.53
N GLU A 260 27.35 -12.39 62.43
CA GLU A 260 26.58 -11.99 63.62
C GLU A 260 26.23 -13.18 64.54
N ARG A 261 25.94 -14.34 63.98
CA ARG A 261 25.75 -15.58 64.78
C ARG A 261 27.02 -15.99 65.50
N ASP A 262 28.18 -15.98 64.87
CA ASP A 262 29.48 -16.30 65.47
C ASP A 262 29.92 -15.24 66.46
N ALA A 263 29.60 -13.97 66.27
CA ALA A 263 29.82 -12.89 67.23
C ALA A 263 28.91 -13.04 68.46
N GLN A 264 27.66 -13.49 68.31
CA GLN A 264 26.77 -13.78 69.44
C GLN A 264 27.14 -15.01 70.22
N LEU A 265 27.77 -15.98 69.59
CA LEU A 265 28.35 -17.17 70.27
C LEU A 265 29.63 -16.83 71.09
N ASN A 266 30.48 -15.95 70.50
CA ASN A 266 31.71 -15.50 71.16
C ASN A 266 31.45 -14.48 72.30
N ILE A 267 30.33 -13.75 72.31
CA ILE A 267 29.95 -12.85 73.43
C ILE A 267 29.49 -13.65 74.70
N LYS A 268 29.10 -14.92 74.55
CA LYS A 268 28.71 -15.75 75.66
C LYS A 268 29.94 -16.39 76.42
N GLU A 269 31.10 -16.40 75.78
CA GLU A 269 32.32 -17.01 76.41
C GLU A 269 33.31 -15.99 77.02
N ASN A 270 33.27 -14.69 76.68
CA ASN A 270 34.19 -13.66 77.17
C ASN A 270 33.50 -12.56 77.94
N LYS A 271 32.87 -12.84 79.08
CA LYS A 271 32.65 -11.90 80.13
C LYS A 271 33.76 -12.10 81.19
N THR A 272 35.00 -11.77 80.91
CA THR A 272 36.01 -11.42 81.90
C THR A 272 37.21 -10.77 81.20
N GLN A 273 37.56 -9.60 81.80
CA GLN A 273 38.79 -8.81 81.59
C GLN A 273 38.84 -7.75 80.50
N THR A 274 38.59 -6.54 81.00
CA THR A 274 39.48 -5.39 81.25
C THR A 274 40.10 -4.65 80.10
N ASN A 275 39.63 -3.40 80.00
CA ASN A 275 40.38 -2.10 79.94
C ASN A 275 41.58 -1.94 78.95
N ASN A 276 41.45 -0.85 78.35
CA ASN A 276 42.44 0.24 78.08
C ASN A 276 42.92 0.41 76.61
N ASP A 277 42.76 1.63 76.29
CA ASP A 277 43.58 2.61 75.52
C ASP A 277 43.40 2.76 74.03
N THR A 278 42.79 3.92 73.77
CA THR A 278 43.29 5.11 73.00
C THR A 278 44.17 4.83 71.76
N ASP A 279 43.80 5.30 70.69
CA ASP A 279 44.24 6.51 69.98
C ASP A 279 44.02 6.44 68.44
N LYS A 280 43.42 7.50 68.01
CA LYS A 280 43.65 8.28 66.79
C LYS A 280 44.58 7.73 65.70
N LEU A 281 44.15 7.82 64.44
CA LEU A 281 44.74 8.76 63.50
C LEU A 281 44.05 8.75 62.12
N ASP A 282 43.83 9.96 61.69
CA ASP A 282 43.48 10.44 60.37
C ASP A 282 44.38 9.93 59.23
N ASN A 283 43.85 9.93 58.07
CA ASN A 283 44.30 10.59 56.84
C ASN A 283 43.99 9.75 55.62
N LYS A 284 43.23 10.25 54.69
CA LYS A 284 43.55 11.17 53.57
C LYS A 284 44.18 10.50 52.34
N ASP A 285 43.55 10.93 51.28
CA ASP A 285 44.08 11.17 49.93
C ASP A 285 44.26 9.98 48.99
N ALA A 286 43.41 9.94 48.03
CA ALA A 286 43.59 10.52 46.70
C ALA A 286 44.59 9.76 45.80
N ASN A 287 44.17 9.24 44.71
CA ASN A 287 44.66 9.78 43.46
C ASN A 287 43.99 9.12 42.26
N THR A 288 43.33 9.97 41.50
CA THR A 288 43.13 9.95 40.07
C THR A 288 44.38 9.46 39.33
N LEU A 289 44.23 8.49 38.49
CA LEU A 289 45.14 8.24 37.37
C LEU A 289 44.31 8.11 36.08
N SER A 290 44.25 9.22 35.40
CA SER A 290 43.88 9.34 34.00
C SER A 290 44.90 8.60 33.15
N VAL A 291 44.48 7.57 32.46
CA VAL A 291 45.28 6.98 31.38
C VAL A 291 44.71 7.45 30.06
N ASP A 292 45.35 8.46 29.51
CA ASP A 292 45.30 8.78 28.09
C ASP A 292 45.74 7.57 27.27
N LYS A 293 44.79 7.00 26.52
CA LYS A 293 45.12 6.14 25.37
C LYS A 293 44.73 6.86 24.10
N ASN A 294 45.69 7.64 23.59
CA ASN A 294 45.76 8.01 22.17
C ASN A 294 45.85 6.72 21.35
N THR A 295 44.72 6.31 20.78
CA THR A 295 44.67 5.38 19.67
C THR A 295 44.35 6.18 18.43
N PRO A 296 45.14 6.08 17.34
CA PRO A 296 44.91 6.87 16.13
C PRO A 296 43.54 6.50 15.53
N ALA A 297 42.70 7.52 15.38
CA ALA A 297 41.42 7.43 14.71
C ALA A 297 41.64 6.88 13.30
N ASN A 298 41.19 5.67 13.06
CA ASN A 298 41.06 5.11 11.74
C ASN A 298 39.90 5.86 11.04
N ASN A 299 40.23 6.91 10.27
CA ASN A 299 39.33 7.71 9.46
C ASN A 299 38.81 6.89 8.24
N GLY A 300 38.17 5.77 8.47
CA GLY A 300 37.25 5.20 7.50
C GLY A 300 36.00 6.10 7.42
N PRO A 301 35.37 6.27 6.25
CA PRO A 301 34.19 7.09 6.11
C PRO A 301 33.13 6.59 7.10
N THR A 302 32.88 7.40 8.13
CA THR A 302 31.82 7.14 9.13
C THR A 302 30.53 6.90 8.36
N PRO A 303 29.85 5.77 8.56
CA PRO A 303 28.58 5.51 7.91
C PRO A 303 27.64 6.66 8.27
N LYS A 304 27.24 7.46 7.28
CA LYS A 304 26.28 8.55 7.47
C LYS A 304 25.07 8.00 8.18
N LYS A 305 24.83 8.44 9.42
CA LYS A 305 23.67 8.10 10.21
C LYS A 305 22.43 8.46 9.39
N ARG A 306 21.75 7.45 8.82
CA ARG A 306 20.66 7.64 7.85
C ARG A 306 19.53 8.38 8.52
N ARG A 307 19.05 9.42 7.86
CA ARG A 307 17.97 10.31 8.35
C ARG A 307 16.65 9.53 8.32
N GLN A 308 16.15 9.17 9.50
CA GLN A 308 14.77 8.72 9.64
C GLN A 308 13.88 9.95 9.71
N ILE A 309 13.05 10.15 8.70
CA ILE A 309 12.07 11.23 8.72
C ILE A 309 10.69 10.71 9.12
N SER A 310 9.94 11.54 9.83
CA SER A 310 8.58 11.23 10.25
C SER A 310 7.61 11.25 9.05
N PHE A 311 6.39 10.73 9.25
CA PHE A 311 5.32 10.85 8.25
C PHE A 311 5.09 12.32 7.85
N PHE A 312 5.02 13.23 8.81
CA PHE A 312 4.77 14.65 8.56
C PHE A 312 5.91 15.34 7.82
N GLU A 313 7.16 14.95 8.04
CA GLU A 313 8.29 15.46 7.28
C GLU A 313 8.25 14.98 5.83
N MET A 314 7.92 13.70 5.59
CA MET A 314 7.74 13.17 4.24
C MET A 314 6.58 13.87 3.53
N PHE A 315 5.45 14.06 4.21
CA PHE A 315 4.31 14.79 3.68
C PHE A 315 4.69 16.23 3.30
N LYS A 316 5.48 16.94 4.11
CA LYS A 316 5.95 18.29 3.75
C LYS A 316 6.79 18.30 2.47
N ILE A 317 7.65 17.29 2.27
CA ILE A 317 8.49 17.18 1.06
C ILE A 317 7.64 16.92 -0.19
N LEU A 318 6.63 16.06 -0.07
CA LEU A 318 5.80 15.58 -1.18
C LEU A 318 4.42 16.24 -1.24
N MET A 319 4.13 17.22 -0.38
CA MET A 319 2.80 17.79 -0.17
C MET A 319 2.07 18.14 -1.46
N ASP A 320 2.76 18.79 -2.39
CA ASP A 320 2.18 19.15 -3.68
C ASP A 320 1.66 17.92 -4.45
N LEU A 321 2.50 16.88 -4.54
CA LEU A 321 2.17 15.67 -5.29
C LEU A 321 1.13 14.81 -4.56
N ASP A 322 1.19 14.76 -3.24
CA ASP A 322 0.25 14.03 -2.38
C ASP A 322 -1.16 14.61 -2.49
N ILE A 323 -1.29 15.96 -2.44
CA ILE A 323 -2.57 16.66 -2.60
C ILE A 323 -3.10 16.49 -4.02
N LEU A 324 -2.27 16.69 -5.04
CA LEU A 324 -2.69 16.54 -6.43
C LEU A 324 -3.14 15.11 -6.74
N ARG A 325 -2.43 14.11 -6.22
CA ARG A 325 -2.78 12.70 -6.39
C ARG A 325 -4.10 12.37 -5.72
N THR A 326 -4.30 12.84 -4.48
CA THR A 326 -5.57 12.71 -3.76
C THR A 326 -6.71 13.31 -4.57
N TYR A 327 -6.54 14.53 -5.08
CA TYR A 327 -7.55 15.23 -5.87
C TYR A 327 -7.91 14.51 -7.18
N ILE A 328 -6.89 14.01 -7.91
CA ILE A 328 -7.11 13.25 -9.15
C ILE A 328 -7.98 12.02 -8.88
N ASN A 329 -7.68 11.27 -7.83
CA ASN A 329 -8.38 10.04 -7.50
C ASN A 329 -9.77 10.32 -6.89
N PHE A 330 -9.90 11.37 -6.07
CA PHE A 330 -11.16 11.85 -5.53
C PHE A 330 -12.16 12.19 -6.64
N ILE A 331 -11.77 13.05 -7.61
CA ILE A 331 -12.65 13.41 -8.73
C ILE A 331 -13.06 12.18 -9.52
N SER A 332 -12.11 11.29 -9.86
CA SER A 332 -12.42 10.09 -10.63
C SER A 332 -13.42 9.20 -9.92
N ASN A 333 -13.20 8.92 -8.64
CA ASN A 333 -14.06 8.00 -7.91
C ASN A 333 -15.42 8.61 -7.52
N THR A 334 -15.50 9.92 -7.40
CA THR A 334 -16.77 10.62 -7.17
C THR A 334 -17.64 10.61 -8.41
N LEU A 335 -17.06 10.87 -9.57
CA LEU A 335 -17.82 11.11 -10.80
C LEU A 335 -18.11 9.83 -11.59
N PHE A 336 -17.10 8.94 -11.70
CA PHE A 336 -17.15 7.85 -12.67
C PHE A 336 -18.20 6.77 -12.38
N PRO A 337 -18.28 6.17 -11.16
CA PRO A 337 -19.13 5.00 -10.96
C PRO A 337 -20.63 5.29 -11.16
N LYS A 338 -21.08 6.46 -10.75
CA LYS A 338 -22.51 6.83 -10.79
C LYS A 338 -22.89 7.60 -12.06
N ALA A 339 -22.18 8.67 -12.33
CA ALA A 339 -22.58 9.58 -13.40
C ALA A 339 -22.37 8.97 -14.80
N GLY A 340 -21.26 8.23 -14.99
CA GLY A 340 -21.02 7.55 -16.27
C GLY A 340 -21.94 6.36 -16.52
N VAL A 341 -22.44 5.70 -15.46
CA VAL A 341 -23.27 4.49 -15.58
C VAL A 341 -24.77 4.82 -15.60
N THR A 342 -25.22 5.92 -15.00
CA THR A 342 -26.64 6.30 -14.95
C THR A 342 -27.14 6.94 -16.25
N GLN A 343 -26.30 7.67 -16.98
CA GLN A 343 -26.68 8.32 -18.24
C GLN A 343 -26.88 7.30 -19.36
N SER A 344 -27.75 7.60 -20.31
CA SER A 344 -28.04 6.73 -21.44
C SER A 344 -26.90 6.75 -22.46
N LEU A 345 -26.58 5.60 -23.06
CA LEU A 345 -25.56 5.48 -24.09
C LEU A 345 -26.17 4.80 -25.31
N PHE A 346 -26.55 5.57 -26.33
CA PHE A 346 -27.27 5.09 -27.51
C PHE A 346 -28.42 4.13 -27.09
N LYS A 347 -28.64 3.06 -27.83
CA LYS A 347 -29.59 1.97 -27.48
C LYS A 347 -28.85 0.72 -26.95
N LEU A 348 -27.70 0.90 -26.28
CA LEU A 348 -26.82 -0.18 -25.86
C LEU A 348 -27.15 -0.71 -24.45
N ASP A 349 -28.39 -1.08 -24.17
CA ASP A 349 -28.84 -1.43 -22.80
C ASP A 349 -27.97 -2.51 -22.12
N LYS A 350 -27.67 -3.61 -22.80
CA LYS A 350 -26.89 -4.73 -22.25
C LYS A 350 -25.40 -4.41 -22.11
N TYR A 351 -24.82 -3.71 -23.09
CA TYR A 351 -23.37 -3.46 -23.19
C TYR A 351 -22.95 -2.08 -22.71
N LYS A 352 -23.90 -1.23 -22.32
CA LYS A 352 -23.66 0.16 -21.91
C LYS A 352 -22.55 0.30 -20.86
N THR A 353 -22.72 -0.35 -19.71
CA THR A 353 -21.78 -0.25 -18.58
C THR A 353 -20.40 -0.75 -18.98
N VAL A 354 -20.31 -1.89 -19.68
CA VAL A 354 -19.03 -2.46 -20.10
C VAL A 354 -18.35 -1.55 -21.11
N THR A 355 -19.09 -0.96 -22.06
CA THR A 355 -18.54 -0.02 -23.05
C THR A 355 -17.95 1.22 -22.38
N ILE A 356 -18.66 1.81 -21.41
CA ILE A 356 -18.17 2.96 -20.65
C ILE A 356 -16.91 2.60 -19.87
N LEU A 357 -16.89 1.44 -19.23
CA LEU A 357 -15.72 0.93 -18.49
C LEU A 357 -14.52 0.67 -19.41
N ILE A 358 -14.74 0.09 -20.59
CA ILE A 358 -13.68 -0.13 -21.59
C ILE A 358 -13.07 1.21 -22.02
N ILE A 359 -13.89 2.19 -22.38
CA ILE A 359 -13.41 3.51 -22.82
C ILE A 359 -12.57 4.15 -21.70
N TYR A 360 -13.09 4.16 -20.47
CA TYR A 360 -12.37 4.72 -19.33
C TYR A 360 -11.03 4.02 -19.08
N ASN A 361 -11.02 2.70 -18.94
CA ASN A 361 -9.83 1.95 -18.60
C ASN A 361 -8.78 1.96 -19.72
N PHE A 362 -9.23 1.91 -20.99
CA PHE A 362 -8.34 2.04 -22.13
C PHE A 362 -7.67 3.41 -22.19
N THR A 363 -8.43 4.48 -21.96
CA THR A 363 -7.88 5.84 -21.95
C THR A 363 -7.02 6.12 -20.71
N ASP A 364 -7.34 5.54 -19.56
CA ASP A 364 -6.50 5.57 -18.38
C ASP A 364 -5.15 4.88 -18.63
N PHE A 365 -5.17 3.67 -19.20
CA PHE A 365 -3.94 2.95 -19.57
C PHE A 365 -3.10 3.77 -20.57
N PHE A 366 -3.72 4.27 -21.63
CA PHE A 366 -3.05 5.09 -22.63
C PHE A 366 -2.49 6.39 -22.04
N GLY A 367 -3.26 7.05 -21.17
CA GLY A 367 -2.83 8.25 -20.44
C GLY A 367 -1.60 7.99 -19.56
N ARG A 368 -1.53 6.84 -18.89
CA ARG A 368 -0.35 6.44 -18.10
C ARG A 368 0.88 6.22 -18.98
N TYR A 369 0.68 5.63 -20.15
CA TYR A 369 1.78 5.31 -21.06
C TYR A 369 2.32 6.53 -21.79
N ILE A 370 1.44 7.45 -22.23
CA ILE A 370 1.83 8.65 -23.00
C ILE A 370 2.75 9.59 -22.22
N VAL A 371 2.75 9.53 -20.90
CA VAL A 371 3.65 10.29 -20.01
C VAL A 371 5.12 9.99 -20.30
N LEU A 372 5.45 8.82 -20.86
CA LEU A 372 6.80 8.47 -21.30
C LEU A 372 7.31 9.31 -22.47
N ALA A 373 6.40 9.87 -23.27
CA ALA A 373 6.73 10.63 -24.49
C ALA A 373 7.17 12.08 -24.20
N PHE A 374 7.02 12.58 -22.97
CA PHE A 374 7.37 13.97 -22.65
C PHE A 374 8.05 14.12 -21.29
N LYS A 375 8.80 15.23 -21.13
CA LYS A 375 9.47 15.56 -19.87
C LYS A 375 8.43 15.77 -18.75
N GLN A 376 8.59 15.04 -17.67
CA GLN A 376 7.73 15.13 -16.50
C GLN A 376 8.10 16.37 -15.67
N THR A 377 7.09 17.17 -15.33
CA THR A 377 7.28 18.39 -14.53
C THR A 377 6.10 18.58 -13.58
N LYS A 378 6.34 19.21 -12.43
CA LYS A 378 5.29 19.59 -11.49
C LYS A 378 4.19 20.42 -12.17
N LEU A 379 4.57 21.39 -13.01
CA LEU A 379 3.61 22.27 -13.70
C LEU A 379 2.60 21.47 -14.54
N LYS A 380 3.05 20.46 -15.30
CA LYS A 380 2.15 19.61 -16.07
C LYS A 380 1.18 18.84 -15.18
N THR A 381 1.67 18.38 -14.02
CA THR A 381 0.83 17.69 -13.03
C THR A 381 -0.26 18.62 -12.50
N TYR A 382 0.07 19.87 -12.17
CA TYR A 382 -0.90 20.89 -11.76
C TYR A 382 -1.95 21.17 -12.85
N ILE A 383 -1.51 21.40 -14.08
CA ILE A 383 -2.41 21.70 -15.22
C ILE A 383 -3.41 20.54 -15.40
N ILE A 384 -2.92 19.29 -15.38
CA ILE A 384 -3.77 18.11 -15.55
C ILE A 384 -4.72 17.95 -14.36
N ALA A 385 -4.22 18.05 -13.14
CA ALA A 385 -5.04 17.84 -11.95
C ALA A 385 -6.14 18.90 -11.82
N LEU A 386 -5.80 20.18 -11.92
CA LEU A 386 -6.75 21.28 -11.78
C LEU A 386 -7.69 21.38 -12.99
N GLY A 387 -7.19 21.10 -14.20
CA GLY A 387 -8.02 21.06 -15.41
C GLY A 387 -9.16 20.05 -15.34
N ARG A 388 -9.02 19.00 -14.53
CA ARG A 388 -10.09 18.01 -14.29
C ARG A 388 -11.33 18.58 -13.60
N THR A 389 -11.22 19.72 -12.92
CA THR A 389 -12.39 20.40 -12.34
C THR A 389 -13.43 20.73 -13.40
N VAL A 390 -12.99 21.07 -14.62
CA VAL A 390 -13.89 21.37 -15.76
C VAL A 390 -14.78 20.16 -16.10
N LEU A 391 -14.30 18.93 -15.87
CA LEU A 391 -15.07 17.71 -16.14
C LEU A 391 -16.32 17.58 -15.27
N ILE A 392 -16.32 18.18 -14.07
CA ILE A 392 -17.51 18.24 -13.21
C ILE A 392 -18.61 19.03 -13.91
N PHE A 393 -18.27 20.20 -14.43
CA PHE A 393 -19.23 21.07 -15.13
C PHE A 393 -19.72 20.45 -16.44
N LEU A 394 -18.82 19.80 -17.19
CA LEU A 394 -19.19 19.09 -18.42
C LEU A 394 -20.16 17.94 -18.16
N LEU A 395 -19.99 17.22 -17.07
CA LEU A 395 -20.90 16.15 -16.69
C LEU A 395 -22.28 16.67 -16.31
N ILE A 396 -22.33 17.71 -15.47
CA ILE A 396 -23.58 18.36 -15.07
C ILE A 396 -24.31 18.90 -16.29
N PHE A 397 -23.56 19.53 -17.22
CA PHE A 397 -24.11 20.04 -18.48
C PHE A 397 -24.70 18.91 -19.33
N ASN A 398 -23.99 17.79 -19.49
CA ASN A 398 -24.49 16.64 -20.24
C ASN A 398 -25.79 16.07 -19.64
N TYR A 399 -25.83 15.96 -18.32
CA TYR A 399 -27.00 15.50 -17.56
C TYR A 399 -28.21 16.47 -17.76
N TYR A 400 -27.96 17.78 -17.73
CA TYR A 400 -28.96 18.79 -18.02
C TYR A 400 -29.48 18.71 -19.47
N CYS A 401 -28.60 18.47 -20.45
CA CYS A 401 -28.98 18.23 -21.83
C CYS A 401 -29.87 17.01 -22.02
N GLU A 402 -29.58 15.93 -21.32
CA GLU A 402 -30.34 14.67 -21.40
C GLU A 402 -31.73 14.81 -20.78
N ILE A 403 -31.86 15.33 -19.56
CA ILE A 403 -33.10 15.37 -18.81
C ILE A 403 -33.88 16.67 -19.00
N GLY A 404 -33.18 17.81 -18.93
CA GLY A 404 -33.81 19.13 -18.98
C GLY A 404 -34.22 19.55 -20.36
N LEU A 405 -33.29 19.48 -21.33
CA LEU A 405 -33.52 19.91 -22.72
C LEU A 405 -34.10 18.78 -23.59
N LYS A 406 -34.16 17.54 -23.10
CA LYS A 406 -34.56 16.35 -23.89
C LYS A 406 -33.84 16.26 -25.22
N THR A 407 -32.54 16.57 -25.21
CA THR A 407 -31.69 16.60 -26.40
C THR A 407 -31.61 15.18 -27.01
N ASN A 408 -31.33 15.13 -28.34
CA ASN A 408 -31.20 13.87 -29.05
C ASN A 408 -30.21 12.92 -28.35
N LEU A 409 -30.62 11.66 -28.09
CA LEU A 409 -29.85 10.62 -27.41
C LEU A 409 -28.46 10.40 -28.04
N ASN A 410 -28.32 10.55 -29.35
CA ASN A 410 -27.03 10.43 -30.02
C ASN A 410 -26.05 11.53 -29.60
N VAL A 411 -26.53 12.76 -29.43
CA VAL A 411 -25.70 13.89 -29.00
C VAL A 411 -25.24 13.72 -27.58
N THR A 412 -26.13 13.39 -26.65
CA THR A 412 -25.79 13.17 -25.23
C THR A 412 -24.86 11.96 -25.06
N SER A 413 -25.04 10.90 -25.87
CA SER A 413 -24.16 9.75 -25.90
C SER A 413 -22.75 10.08 -26.36
N VAL A 414 -22.60 10.90 -27.42
CA VAL A 414 -21.29 11.37 -27.91
C VAL A 414 -20.61 12.25 -26.85
N LEU A 415 -21.34 13.16 -26.23
CA LEU A 415 -20.81 14.00 -25.15
C LEU A 415 -20.33 13.14 -23.95
N LEU A 416 -21.10 12.12 -23.59
CA LEU A 416 -20.71 11.17 -22.54
C LEU A 416 -19.41 10.42 -22.88
N ILE A 417 -19.27 9.96 -24.13
CA ILE A 417 -18.04 9.29 -24.60
C ILE A 417 -16.84 10.23 -24.50
N ILE A 418 -16.97 11.47 -24.99
CA ILE A 418 -15.90 12.47 -24.92
C ILE A 418 -15.53 12.76 -23.46
N TRP A 419 -16.51 12.86 -22.59
CA TRP A 419 -16.30 13.08 -21.16
C TRP A 419 -15.55 11.91 -20.50
N VAL A 420 -16.02 10.66 -20.72
CA VAL A 420 -15.39 9.44 -20.17
C VAL A 420 -13.96 9.29 -20.69
N PHE A 421 -13.75 9.54 -21.99
CA PHE A 421 -12.44 9.51 -22.63
C PHE A 421 -11.48 10.50 -21.96
N THR A 422 -11.89 11.74 -21.79
CA THR A 422 -11.06 12.81 -21.20
C THR A 422 -10.81 12.54 -19.72
N LEU A 423 -11.81 12.03 -18.99
CA LEU A 423 -11.69 11.67 -17.58
C LEU A 423 -10.64 10.55 -17.39
N GLY A 424 -10.72 9.47 -18.17
CA GLY A 424 -9.76 8.35 -18.10
C GLY A 424 -8.36 8.79 -18.51
N LEU A 425 -8.21 9.49 -19.64
CA LEU A 425 -6.92 9.97 -20.13
C LEU A 425 -6.20 10.83 -19.09
N THR A 426 -6.89 11.83 -18.56
CA THR A 426 -6.31 12.74 -17.54
C THR A 426 -6.08 12.06 -16.20
N HIS A 427 -6.86 11.03 -15.84
CA HIS A 427 -6.62 10.19 -14.67
C HIS A 427 -5.29 9.45 -14.80
N GLY A 428 -5.08 8.75 -15.89
CA GLY A 428 -3.85 8.01 -16.16
C GLY A 428 -2.61 8.90 -16.17
N MET A 429 -2.67 10.01 -16.91
CA MET A 429 -1.58 10.97 -16.98
C MET A 429 -1.22 11.55 -15.61
N GLY A 430 -2.21 12.02 -14.86
CA GLY A 430 -1.98 12.66 -13.56
C GLY A 430 -1.39 11.69 -12.53
N ASN A 431 -1.92 10.47 -12.45
CA ASN A 431 -1.40 9.44 -11.54
C ASN A 431 0.04 9.04 -11.89
N SER A 432 0.36 8.87 -13.18
CA SER A 432 1.73 8.51 -13.59
C SER A 432 2.73 9.63 -13.37
N LEU A 433 2.32 10.89 -13.56
CA LEU A 433 3.17 12.06 -13.27
C LEU A 433 3.49 12.15 -11.78
N CYS A 434 2.49 12.09 -10.91
CA CYS A 434 2.71 12.12 -9.46
C CYS A 434 3.66 11.01 -9.01
N PHE A 435 3.39 9.77 -9.46
CA PHE A 435 4.19 8.61 -9.07
C PHE A 435 5.62 8.67 -9.62
N GLY A 436 5.80 9.09 -10.86
CA GLY A 436 7.12 9.20 -11.48
C GLY A 436 7.99 10.30 -10.88
N LEU A 437 7.38 11.40 -10.41
CA LEU A 437 8.10 12.54 -9.83
C LEU A 437 8.47 12.33 -8.35
N ALA A 438 7.63 11.68 -7.56
CA ALA A 438 7.81 11.61 -6.11
C ALA A 438 9.17 11.04 -5.67
N PRO A 439 9.68 9.90 -6.19
CA PRO A 439 10.99 9.39 -5.80
C PRO A 439 12.17 10.23 -6.30
N THR A 440 11.97 11.12 -7.27
CA THR A 440 13.02 12.04 -7.74
C THR A 440 13.21 13.25 -6.82
N MET A 441 12.28 13.47 -5.89
CA MET A 441 12.30 14.58 -4.93
C MET A 441 12.92 14.22 -3.59
N VAL A 442 13.32 12.97 -3.41
CA VAL A 442 13.84 12.43 -2.15
C VAL A 442 15.16 11.70 -2.36
N GLU A 443 15.95 11.57 -1.28
CA GLU A 443 17.17 10.76 -1.28
C GLU A 443 16.87 9.26 -1.44
N ASP A 444 17.87 8.47 -1.86
CA ASP A 444 17.68 7.04 -2.18
C ASP A 444 17.16 6.20 -1.01
N ASP A 445 17.53 6.54 0.22
CA ASP A 445 17.08 5.86 1.43
C ASP A 445 15.62 6.18 1.80
N LEU A 446 15.03 7.24 1.23
CA LEU A 446 13.66 7.66 1.45
C LEU A 446 12.69 7.22 0.32
N LYS A 447 13.19 6.66 -0.79
CA LYS A 447 12.36 6.25 -1.94
C LYS A 447 11.25 5.26 -1.58
N LEU A 448 11.55 4.31 -0.68
CA LEU A 448 10.54 3.36 -0.17
C LEU A 448 9.35 4.10 0.46
N GLN A 449 9.63 5.14 1.25
CA GLN A 449 8.61 5.92 1.92
C GLN A 449 7.85 6.80 0.94
N ALA A 450 8.53 7.39 -0.04
CA ALA A 450 7.90 8.16 -1.11
C ALA A 450 6.92 7.30 -1.93
N GLY A 451 7.32 6.08 -2.31
CA GLY A 451 6.42 5.12 -2.99
C GLY A 451 5.22 4.75 -2.14
N SER A 452 5.42 4.48 -0.85
CA SER A 452 4.33 4.18 0.10
C SER A 452 3.39 5.37 0.30
N SER A 453 3.93 6.62 0.35
CA SER A 453 3.13 7.85 0.41
C SER A 453 2.24 7.97 -0.82
N MET A 454 2.79 7.79 -2.02
CA MET A 454 2.01 7.83 -3.26
C MET A 454 0.89 6.79 -3.28
N SER A 455 1.11 5.58 -2.74
CA SER A 455 0.06 4.58 -2.61
C SER A 455 -1.03 5.03 -1.63
N PHE A 456 -0.65 5.51 -0.46
CA PHE A 456 -1.58 5.99 0.57
C PHE A 456 -2.48 7.11 0.04
N PHE A 457 -1.91 8.16 -0.57
CA PHE A 457 -2.68 9.30 -1.06
C PHE A 457 -3.55 8.96 -2.28
N THR A 458 -3.22 7.91 -3.05
CA THR A 458 -4.13 7.34 -4.06
C THR A 458 -5.39 6.80 -3.39
N VAL A 459 -5.21 5.92 -2.40
CA VAL A 459 -6.34 5.26 -1.70
C VAL A 459 -7.13 6.27 -0.89
N PHE A 460 -6.47 7.27 -0.29
CA PHE A 460 -7.14 8.36 0.42
C PHE A 460 -8.10 9.13 -0.49
N GLY A 461 -7.67 9.50 -1.69
CA GLY A 461 -8.54 10.13 -2.68
C GLY A 461 -9.72 9.24 -3.10
N LEU A 462 -9.46 7.95 -3.35
CA LEU A 462 -10.50 6.97 -3.69
C LEU A 462 -11.51 6.79 -2.55
N PHE A 463 -11.04 6.73 -1.31
CA PHE A 463 -11.90 6.62 -0.13
C PHE A 463 -12.81 7.84 0.04
N LEU A 464 -12.24 9.06 -0.03
CA LEU A 464 -13.03 10.30 0.03
C LEU A 464 -14.10 10.36 -1.07
N GLY A 465 -13.74 9.95 -2.30
CA GLY A 465 -14.69 9.85 -3.40
C GLY A 465 -15.80 8.84 -3.14
N SER A 466 -15.50 7.70 -2.53
CA SER A 466 -16.49 6.69 -2.13
C SER A 466 -17.43 7.22 -1.04
N CYS A 467 -16.89 7.93 -0.04
CA CYS A 467 -17.71 8.55 1.01
C CYS A 467 -18.71 9.56 0.42
N LEU A 468 -18.26 10.42 -0.48
CA LEU A 468 -19.15 11.37 -1.16
C LEU A 468 -20.19 10.67 -2.02
N GLY A 469 -19.79 9.60 -2.71
CA GLY A 469 -20.69 8.75 -3.47
C GLY A 469 -21.78 8.09 -2.59
N PHE A 470 -21.40 7.66 -1.40
CA PHE A 470 -22.35 7.09 -0.42
C PHE A 470 -23.31 8.14 0.12
N LEU A 471 -22.81 9.32 0.49
CA LEU A 471 -23.59 10.44 0.97
C LEU A 471 -24.63 10.94 -0.07
N THR A 472 -24.21 11.06 -1.32
CA THR A 472 -25.14 11.48 -2.41
C THR A 472 -26.27 10.48 -2.61
N LYS A 473 -26.01 9.18 -2.51
CA LYS A 473 -27.04 8.15 -2.56
C LYS A 473 -28.06 8.32 -1.43
N PHE A 474 -27.58 8.44 -0.20
CA PHE A 474 -28.42 8.63 0.98
C PHE A 474 -29.35 9.85 0.87
N ILE A 475 -28.80 10.99 0.39
CA ILE A 475 -29.58 12.20 0.18
C ILE A 475 -30.67 12.00 -0.89
N LEU A 476 -30.35 11.33 -2.01
CA LEU A 476 -31.32 11.07 -3.07
C LEU A 476 -32.45 10.12 -2.61
N GLU A 477 -32.14 9.08 -1.87
CA GLU A 477 -33.13 8.16 -1.30
C GLU A 477 -34.08 8.88 -0.31
N GLU A 478 -33.55 9.84 0.47
CA GLU A 478 -34.36 10.61 1.41
C GLU A 478 -35.27 11.64 0.70
N ILE A 479 -34.82 12.21 -0.42
CA ILE A 479 -35.63 13.08 -1.27
C ILE A 479 -36.78 12.28 -1.93
N ASP A 480 -36.48 11.08 -2.43
CA ASP A 480 -37.48 10.25 -3.11
C ASP A 480 -38.54 9.71 -2.15
N LYS A 481 -38.21 9.48 -0.87
CA LYS A 481 -39.19 9.12 0.17
C LYS A 481 -40.17 10.25 0.54
N LYS A 482 -39.78 11.51 0.27
CA LYS A 482 -40.56 12.70 0.55
C LYS A 482 -41.49 13.13 -0.61
N LYS A 483 -41.30 12.53 -1.80
CA LYS A 483 -42.22 12.65 -2.97
C LYS A 483 -43.30 11.58 -2.95
#